data_01e3d232fec93aeec98844928080666f
#
_entry.id   01e3d232fec93aeec98844928080666f
#
_cell.length_a   1.000
_cell.length_b   1.000
_cell.length_c   1.000
_cell.angle_alpha   90.00
_cell.angle_beta   90.00
_cell.angle_gamma   90.00
#
_symmetry.space_group_name_H-M   'P 1'
#
loop_
_entity.id
_entity.type
_entity.pdbx_description
1 polymer ?
#
loop_
_entity_poly.entity_id
_entity_poly.type
_entity_poly.pdbx_seq_one_letter_code
_entity_poly.pdbx_strand_id
1 'polypeptide(L)'
;MEQSQLPLNETVEVELTWPPRGLFPNRERTQHWSKSGRLARLYRRECWILTKASKAKGKLLRVTFHQPDKRRRDDDGMIAAFKAGRDGVADALGVDDLGFRPEYVFTEEPVKWGKVVVTIGDAL
;
A
#
# COMPACT_ATOMS: atom_id res chain seq x y z
N MET A 1 12.96 -14.40 18.02
CA MET A 1 12.33 -13.84 16.87
C MET A 1 11.31 -12.78 17.24
N GLU A 2 11.26 -11.77 16.48
CA GLU A 2 10.36 -10.68 16.76
C GLU A 2 8.92 -11.14 16.61
N GLN A 3 8.06 -10.67 17.48
CA GLN A 3 6.67 -11.06 17.50
C GLN A 3 5.81 -9.95 16.94
N SER A 4 4.94 -10.30 16.04
CA SER A 4 3.96 -9.35 15.52
C SER A 4 2.88 -9.13 16.56
N GLN A 5 2.37 -7.91 16.62
CA GLN A 5 1.21 -7.62 17.43
C GLN A 5 -0.07 -8.17 16.82
N LEU A 6 -0.02 -8.57 15.55
CA LEU A 6 -1.21 -9.01 14.83
C LEU A 6 -1.44 -10.50 15.02
N PRO A 7 -2.69 -10.93 15.09
CA PRO A 7 -3.01 -12.36 15.19
C PRO A 7 -2.72 -13.03 13.84
N LEU A 8 -1.67 -13.85 13.81
CA LEU A 8 -1.17 -14.42 12.55
C LEU A 8 -2.18 -15.34 11.87
N ASN A 9 -2.97 -16.07 12.65
CA ASN A 9 -3.91 -17.03 12.09
C ASN A 9 -5.19 -16.38 11.56
N GLU A 10 -5.30 -15.06 11.70
CA GLU A 10 -6.48 -14.34 11.25
C GLU A 10 -6.15 -13.25 10.25
N THR A 11 -4.94 -13.30 9.70
CA THR A 11 -4.54 -12.27 8.74
C THR A 11 -4.21 -12.91 7.40
N VAL A 12 -4.36 -12.10 6.35
CA VAL A 12 -3.99 -12.46 5.00
C VAL A 12 -3.06 -11.37 4.48
N GLU A 13 -1.97 -11.77 3.85
CA GLU A 13 -1.08 -10.81 3.22
C GLU A 13 -1.34 -10.78 1.73
N VAL A 14 -1.43 -9.58 1.18
CA VAL A 14 -1.67 -9.38 -0.24
C VAL A 14 -0.50 -8.58 -0.81
N GLU A 15 0.14 -9.12 -1.85
CA GLU A 15 1.21 -8.41 -2.53
C GLU A 15 0.62 -7.48 -3.57
N LEU A 16 1.02 -6.21 -3.48
CA LEU A 16 0.62 -5.18 -4.44
C LEU A 16 1.89 -4.67 -5.11
N THR A 17 1.73 -4.10 -6.29
CA THR A 17 2.87 -3.53 -6.99
C THR A 17 3.35 -2.27 -6.30
N TRP A 18 4.61 -1.92 -6.53
CA TRP A 18 5.18 -0.66 -6.05
C TRP A 18 4.43 0.50 -6.71
N PRO A 19 4.15 1.57 -5.97
CA PRO A 19 3.40 2.69 -6.55
C PRO A 19 4.13 3.27 -7.77
N PRO A 20 3.37 3.69 -8.80
CA PRO A 20 3.98 4.31 -9.97
C PRO A 20 4.81 5.52 -9.58
N ARG A 21 5.90 5.71 -10.30
CA ARG A 21 6.83 6.79 -10.05
C ARG A 21 6.14 8.16 -10.02
N GLY A 22 5.16 8.35 -10.88
CA GLY A 22 4.45 9.62 -10.97
C GLY A 22 3.58 9.95 -9.79
N LEU A 23 3.39 9.02 -8.85
CA LEU A 23 2.60 9.29 -7.65
C LEU A 23 3.45 9.76 -6.48
N PHE A 24 4.78 9.74 -6.60
CA PHE A 24 5.64 10.26 -5.54
C PHE A 24 5.61 11.78 -5.55
N PRO A 25 5.60 12.43 -4.38
CA PRO A 25 5.36 13.87 -4.30
C PRO A 25 6.24 14.74 -5.18
N ASN A 26 7.53 14.42 -5.29
CA ASN A 26 8.44 15.22 -6.11
C ASN A 26 8.09 15.16 -7.59
N ARG A 27 7.60 14.01 -8.03
CA ARG A 27 7.18 13.85 -9.42
C ARG A 27 5.85 14.51 -9.69
N GLU A 28 4.95 14.48 -8.72
CA GLU A 28 3.65 15.14 -8.89
C GLU A 28 3.80 16.63 -9.11
N ARG A 29 4.80 17.25 -8.49
CA ARG A 29 5.01 18.68 -8.64
C ARG A 29 5.43 19.08 -10.05
N THR A 30 6.07 18.15 -10.77
CA THR A 30 6.66 18.48 -12.06
C THR A 30 5.85 17.96 -13.23
N GLN A 31 4.77 17.25 -13.01
CA GLN A 31 3.98 16.73 -14.11
C GLN A 31 2.57 17.30 -14.08
N HIS A 32 1.91 17.19 -15.21
CA HIS A 32 0.55 17.73 -15.35
C HIS A 32 -0.39 17.00 -14.41
N TRP A 33 -1.29 17.74 -13.76
CA TRP A 33 -2.20 17.17 -12.77
C TRP A 33 -3.07 16.06 -13.34
N SER A 34 -3.47 16.13 -14.62
CA SER A 34 -4.31 15.10 -15.20
C SER A 34 -3.58 13.78 -15.33
N LYS A 35 -2.24 13.82 -15.51
CA LYS A 35 -1.45 12.61 -15.58
C LYS A 35 -1.37 11.94 -14.21
N SER A 36 -1.15 12.73 -13.15
CA SER A 36 -1.15 12.20 -11.80
C SER A 36 -2.51 11.60 -11.45
N GLY A 37 -3.58 12.28 -11.80
CA GLY A 37 -4.92 11.79 -11.53
C GLY A 37 -5.21 10.46 -12.22
N ARG A 38 -4.77 10.33 -13.47
CA ARG A 38 -4.95 9.09 -14.20
C ARG A 38 -4.16 7.95 -13.57
N LEU A 39 -2.91 8.20 -13.20
CA LEU A 39 -2.08 7.19 -12.54
C LEU A 39 -2.71 6.77 -11.22
N ALA A 40 -3.23 7.71 -10.46
CA ALA A 40 -3.86 7.40 -9.18
C ALA A 40 -5.07 6.48 -9.38
N ARG A 41 -5.91 6.78 -10.36
CA ARG A 41 -7.09 5.95 -10.65
C ARG A 41 -6.68 4.55 -11.07
N LEU A 42 -5.66 4.44 -11.90
CA LEU A 42 -5.22 3.14 -12.38
C LEU A 42 -4.61 2.31 -11.24
N TYR A 43 -3.82 2.94 -10.41
CA TYR A 43 -3.20 2.24 -9.30
C TYR A 43 -4.25 1.82 -8.26
N ARG A 44 -5.20 2.70 -7.98
CA ARG A 44 -6.31 2.38 -7.08
C ARG A 44 -7.07 1.15 -7.57
N ARG A 45 -7.36 1.12 -8.88
CA ARG A 45 -8.06 -0.01 -9.48
C ARG A 45 -7.24 -1.29 -9.39
N GLU A 46 -5.95 -1.20 -9.68
CA GLU A 46 -5.07 -2.37 -9.62
C GLU A 46 -5.05 -2.96 -8.22
N CYS A 47 -4.89 -2.11 -7.21
CA CYS A 47 -4.85 -2.59 -5.84
C CYS A 47 -6.21 -3.15 -5.41
N TRP A 48 -7.30 -2.55 -5.89
CA TRP A 48 -8.64 -3.09 -5.66
C TRP A 48 -8.77 -4.50 -6.23
N ILE A 49 -8.33 -4.70 -7.48
CA ILE A 49 -8.41 -6.00 -8.14
C ILE A 49 -7.62 -7.05 -7.36
N LEU A 50 -6.38 -6.72 -7.02
CA LEU A 50 -5.53 -7.68 -6.32
C LEU A 50 -6.08 -8.03 -4.94
N THR A 51 -6.63 -7.06 -4.24
CA THR A 51 -7.20 -7.30 -2.92
C THR A 51 -8.46 -8.15 -3.02
N LYS A 52 -9.32 -7.86 -4.00
CA LYS A 52 -10.52 -8.68 -4.21
C LYS A 52 -10.14 -10.12 -4.56
N ALA A 53 -9.15 -10.28 -5.41
CA ALA A 53 -8.72 -11.62 -5.83
C ALA A 53 -8.20 -12.45 -4.66
N SER A 54 -7.64 -11.80 -3.66
CA SER A 54 -7.11 -12.49 -2.48
C SER A 54 -8.22 -13.01 -1.57
N LYS A 55 -9.41 -12.46 -1.71
CA LYS A 55 -10.57 -12.79 -0.85
C LYS A 55 -10.33 -12.42 0.61
N ALA A 56 -9.37 -11.54 0.88
CA ALA A 56 -9.10 -11.07 2.23
C ALA A 56 -10.30 -10.31 2.77
N LYS A 57 -10.54 -10.44 4.07
CA LYS A 57 -11.64 -9.76 4.74
C LYS A 57 -11.14 -9.13 6.02
N GLY A 58 -11.79 -8.06 6.43
CA GLY A 58 -11.43 -7.38 7.65
C GLY A 58 -10.93 -5.99 7.39
N LYS A 59 -9.92 -5.60 8.12
CA LYS A 59 -9.37 -4.25 8.06
C LYS A 59 -7.94 -4.29 7.57
N LEU A 60 -7.49 -3.16 7.04
CA LEU A 60 -6.08 -3.02 6.70
C LEU A 60 -5.32 -2.74 7.99
N LEU A 61 -4.46 -3.66 8.36
CA LEU A 61 -3.74 -3.59 9.64
C LEU A 61 -2.31 -3.11 9.49
N ARG A 62 -1.65 -3.47 8.40
CA ARG A 62 -0.24 -3.11 8.19
C ARG A 62 0.03 -2.94 6.72
N VAL A 63 0.89 -1.98 6.40
CA VAL A 63 1.40 -1.74 5.05
C VAL A 63 2.92 -1.81 5.14
N THR A 64 3.51 -2.75 4.41
CA THR A 64 4.96 -2.94 4.41
C THR A 64 5.51 -2.56 3.06
N PHE A 65 6.44 -1.62 3.04
CA PHE A 65 7.06 -1.14 1.80
C PHE A 65 8.38 -1.86 1.59
N HIS A 66 8.49 -2.59 0.48
CA HIS A 66 9.72 -3.24 0.06
C HIS A 66 10.26 -2.47 -1.13
N GLN A 67 11.25 -1.64 -0.90
CA GLN A 67 11.77 -0.73 -1.93
C GLN A 67 12.45 -1.51 -3.05
N PRO A 68 12.41 -0.98 -4.30
CA PRO A 68 13.02 -1.68 -5.43
C PRO A 68 14.53 -1.56 -5.48
N ASP A 69 15.11 -0.63 -4.75
CA ASP A 69 16.56 -0.43 -4.74
C ASP A 69 16.95 0.26 -3.44
N LYS A 70 18.23 0.56 -3.28
CA LYS A 70 18.74 1.17 -2.05
C LYS A 70 18.70 2.69 -2.08
N ARG A 71 18.07 3.30 -3.07
CA ARG A 71 17.92 4.74 -3.12
C ARG A 71 17.17 5.23 -1.90
N ARG A 72 17.66 6.35 -1.35
CA ARG A 72 17.01 6.92 -0.19
C ARG A 72 15.64 7.50 -0.55
N ARG A 73 14.64 7.18 0.24
CA ARG A 73 13.28 7.70 0.07
C ARG A 73 12.72 8.08 1.42
N ASP A 74 11.94 9.16 1.45
CA ASP A 74 11.25 9.55 2.66
C ASP A 74 10.10 8.61 2.96
N ASP A 75 9.93 8.26 4.22
CA ASP A 75 8.79 7.47 4.65
C ASP A 75 7.48 8.14 4.26
N ASP A 76 7.37 9.45 4.54
CA ASP A 76 6.16 10.20 4.21
C ASP A 76 5.89 10.20 2.71
N GLY A 77 6.95 10.25 1.91
CA GLY A 77 6.81 10.20 0.46
C GLY A 77 6.25 8.87 -0.02
N MET A 78 6.70 7.78 0.58
CA MET A 78 6.20 6.45 0.23
C MET A 78 4.74 6.29 0.65
N ILE A 79 4.39 6.77 1.83
CA ILE A 79 3.00 6.72 2.30
C ILE A 79 2.11 7.53 1.36
N ALA A 80 2.56 8.73 0.97
CA ALA A 80 1.78 9.57 0.06
C ALA A 80 1.61 8.92 -1.31
N ALA A 81 2.67 8.29 -1.83
CA ALA A 81 2.60 7.63 -3.13
C ALA A 81 1.63 6.45 -3.09
N PHE A 82 1.47 5.81 -1.95
CA PHE A 82 0.60 4.65 -1.81
C PHE A 82 -0.85 5.03 -1.49
N LYS A 83 -1.17 6.31 -1.32
CA LYS A 83 -2.52 6.68 -0.89
C LYS A 83 -3.60 6.12 -1.81
N ALA A 84 -3.41 6.21 -3.12
CA ALA A 84 -4.38 5.68 -4.07
C ALA A 84 -4.53 4.17 -3.93
N GLY A 85 -3.42 3.46 -3.69
CA GLY A 85 -3.45 2.02 -3.46
C GLY A 85 -4.19 1.67 -2.19
N ARG A 86 -3.97 2.44 -1.13
CA ARG A 86 -4.67 2.24 0.13
C ARG A 86 -6.18 2.41 -0.07
N ASP A 87 -6.57 3.42 -0.84
CA ASP A 87 -7.99 3.64 -1.14
C ASP A 87 -8.57 2.45 -1.90
N GLY A 88 -7.79 1.87 -2.82
CA GLY A 88 -8.22 0.69 -3.55
C GLY A 88 -8.42 -0.52 -2.65
N VAL A 89 -7.52 -0.71 -1.69
CA VAL A 89 -7.65 -1.78 -0.70
C VAL A 89 -8.91 -1.55 0.14
N ALA A 90 -9.12 -0.32 0.60
CA ALA A 90 -10.31 0.00 1.40
C ALA A 90 -11.59 -0.24 0.62
N ASP A 91 -11.60 0.14 -0.67
CA ASP A 91 -12.75 -0.12 -1.55
C ASP A 91 -13.03 -1.63 -1.62
N ALA A 92 -11.98 -2.42 -1.78
CA ALA A 92 -12.14 -3.87 -1.90
C ALA A 92 -12.67 -4.49 -0.61
N LEU A 93 -12.25 -3.96 0.52
CA LEU A 93 -12.68 -4.47 1.81
C LEU A 93 -14.04 -3.94 2.22
N GLY A 94 -14.53 -2.90 1.52
CA GLY A 94 -15.81 -2.29 1.86
C GLY A 94 -15.77 -1.50 3.15
N VAL A 95 -14.62 -0.92 3.49
CA VAL A 95 -14.45 -0.18 4.72
C VAL A 95 -14.16 1.28 4.41
N ASP A 96 -14.53 2.14 5.37
CA ASP A 96 -14.24 3.55 5.28
C ASP A 96 -12.83 3.78 5.82
N ASP A 97 -11.96 4.36 5.00
CA ASP A 97 -10.58 4.56 5.41
C ASP A 97 -10.38 5.70 6.40
N LEU A 98 -11.42 6.46 6.68
CA LEU A 98 -11.31 7.56 7.64
C LEU A 98 -10.99 7.08 9.03
N GLY A 99 -11.45 5.91 9.39
CA GLY A 99 -11.32 5.41 10.74
C GLY A 99 -10.13 4.51 11.00
N PHE A 100 -9.39 4.11 9.96
CA PHE A 100 -8.35 3.14 10.25
C PHE A 100 -6.97 3.74 10.07
N ARG A 101 -6.05 3.20 10.86
CA ARG A 101 -4.67 3.65 10.87
C ARG A 101 -3.77 2.43 10.84
N PRO A 102 -3.37 2.01 9.65
CA PRO A 102 -2.51 0.85 9.55
C PRO A 102 -1.12 1.17 10.09
N GLU A 103 -0.44 0.15 10.53
CA GLU A 103 0.96 0.25 10.87
C GLU A 103 1.75 0.32 9.56
N TYR A 104 2.75 1.21 9.48
CA TYR A 104 3.61 1.29 8.29
C TYR A 104 4.98 0.74 8.64
N VAL A 105 5.48 -0.14 7.79
CA VAL A 105 6.78 -0.78 7.98
C VAL A 105 7.61 -0.55 6.73
N PHE A 106 8.88 -0.19 6.92
CA PHE A 106 9.80 0.12 5.81
C PHE A 106 10.98 -0.82 5.94
N THR A 107 11.11 -1.74 4.98
CA THR A 107 12.21 -2.71 5.03
C THR A 107 13.46 -2.12 4.40
N GLU A 108 14.62 -2.62 4.83
CA GLU A 108 15.89 -2.09 4.35
C GLU A 108 16.41 -2.84 3.13
N GLU A 109 16.14 -4.13 3.06
CA GLU A 109 16.64 -4.92 1.93
C GLU A 109 15.76 -4.70 0.70
N PRO A 110 16.35 -4.32 -0.41
CA PRO A 110 15.55 -4.07 -1.61
C PRO A 110 15.00 -5.37 -2.19
N VAL A 111 13.87 -5.25 -2.85
CA VAL A 111 13.22 -6.34 -3.57
C VAL A 111 13.12 -5.89 -5.02
N LYS A 112 13.57 -6.73 -5.93
CA LYS A 112 13.54 -6.38 -7.36
C LYS A 112 12.14 -5.91 -7.75
N TRP A 113 12.07 -4.76 -8.43
CA TRP A 113 10.84 -4.09 -8.86
C TRP A 113 10.04 -3.47 -7.72
N GLY A 114 10.41 -3.75 -6.46
CA GLY A 114 9.67 -3.26 -5.31
C GLY A 114 8.32 -3.92 -5.18
N LYS A 115 7.72 -3.77 -4.02
CA LYS A 115 6.35 -4.22 -3.79
C LYS A 115 5.84 -3.62 -2.50
N VAL A 116 4.53 -3.63 -2.34
CA VAL A 116 3.89 -3.24 -1.10
C VAL A 116 3.08 -4.44 -0.64
N VAL A 117 3.29 -4.86 0.59
CA VAL A 117 2.53 -5.98 1.16
C VAL A 117 1.56 -5.42 2.19
N VAL A 118 0.28 -5.67 1.99
CA VAL A 118 -0.72 -5.23 2.96
C VAL A 118 -1.18 -6.44 3.76
N THR A 119 -1.31 -6.26 5.06
CA THR A 119 -1.78 -7.28 5.99
C THR A 119 -3.20 -6.94 6.39
N ILE A 120 -4.11 -7.84 6.13
CA ILE A 120 -5.55 -7.63 6.30
C ILE A 120 -6.10 -8.68 7.26
N GLY A 121 -6.95 -8.26 8.16
CA GLY A 121 -7.55 -9.18 9.11
C GLY A 121 -8.46 -8.44 10.08
N ASP A 122 -8.88 -9.14 11.10
CA ASP A 122 -9.72 -8.54 12.12
C ASP A 122 -8.84 -7.99 13.24
N ALA A 123 -9.06 -6.72 13.58
CA ALA A 123 -8.35 -6.13 14.69
C ALA A 123 -8.93 -6.66 15.99
N LEU A 124 -8.05 -6.87 16.96
CA LEU A 124 -8.48 -7.29 18.29
C LEU A 124 -8.99 -6.12 19.10
#